data_dcd78d382a7e1cab9020d12762d829c4
#
_entry.id   dcd78d382a7e1cab9020d12762d829c4
#
_cell.length_a   1.000
_cell.length_b   1.000
_cell.length_c   1.000
_cell.angle_alpha   90.00
_cell.angle_beta   90.00
_cell.angle_gamma   90.00
#
_symmetry.space_group_name_H-M   'P 1'
#
loop_
_entity.id
_entity.type
_entity.pdbx_description
1 polymer ?
#
loop_
_entity_poly.entity_id
_entity_poly.type
_entity_poly.pdbx_seq_one_letter_code
_entity_poly.pdbx_strand_id
1 'polypeptide(L)'
;ARIKYPHAIHASVASSAPIRAEVDMRGYYDVVGAALREEDVGGSDECRDAVREAFERGLNEALKTAEGRRGLERRFNVCGERALDGFGGRDAFGEILRAMFPAQSNDPSCAKDDDSCFNIAKACEAMTSKEDKLDALATYVSRVFRGQCVPLESEAYIAALSSTTPDPTGEGERQW
;
A
#
# COMPACT_ATOMS: atom_id res chain seq x y z
N ALA A 1 -10.59 -4.66 27.14
CA ALA A 1 -10.89 -5.90 27.91
C ALA A 1 -10.52 -5.72 29.38
N ARG A 2 -9.25 -5.35 29.75
CA ARG A 2 -8.77 -5.26 31.15
C ARG A 2 -9.58 -4.27 32.01
N ILE A 3 -9.92 -3.09 31.49
CA ILE A 3 -10.72 -2.09 32.23
C ILE A 3 -12.10 -2.65 32.60
N LYS A 4 -12.72 -3.44 31.72
CA LYS A 4 -14.05 -4.03 31.92
C LYS A 4 -14.02 -5.29 32.79
N TYR A 5 -12.93 -6.05 32.73
CA TYR A 5 -12.78 -7.35 33.41
C TYR A 5 -11.47 -7.42 34.22
N PRO A 6 -11.26 -6.52 35.20
CA PRO A 6 -10.00 -6.46 35.95
C PRO A 6 -9.72 -7.68 36.78
N HIS A 7 -10.78 -8.43 37.15
CA HIS A 7 -10.69 -9.66 37.94
C HIS A 7 -10.20 -10.87 37.12
N ALA A 8 -10.39 -10.84 35.77
CA ALA A 8 -10.03 -11.93 34.88
C ALA A 8 -8.74 -11.65 34.11
N ILE A 9 -8.38 -10.37 33.96
CA ILE A 9 -7.23 -9.94 33.11
C ILE A 9 -6.27 -9.15 33.98
N HIS A 10 -5.13 -9.77 34.30
CA HIS A 10 -4.11 -9.17 35.17
C HIS A 10 -3.38 -8.00 34.47
N ALA A 11 -2.95 -8.20 33.24
CA ALA A 11 -2.24 -7.21 32.45
C ALA A 11 -2.63 -7.29 30.98
N SER A 12 -2.34 -6.24 30.21
CA SER A 12 -2.50 -6.24 28.75
C SER A 12 -1.34 -5.52 28.08
N VAL A 13 -0.85 -6.09 27.00
CA VAL A 13 0.10 -5.45 26.10
C VAL A 13 -0.66 -5.11 24.82
N ALA A 14 -0.73 -3.83 24.48
CA ALA A 14 -1.46 -3.34 23.32
C ALA A 14 -0.45 -2.82 22.30
N SER A 15 0.22 -3.73 21.59
CA SER A 15 1.18 -3.39 20.55
C SER A 15 0.46 -3.07 19.25
N SER A 16 0.71 -1.88 18.70
CA SER A 16 0.10 -1.39 17.43
C SER A 16 -1.43 -1.52 17.41
N ALA A 17 -2.06 -1.42 18.55
CA ALA A 17 -3.50 -1.65 18.68
C ALA A 17 -4.29 -0.43 18.21
N PRO A 18 -5.21 -0.58 17.24
CA PRO A 18 -6.10 0.50 16.85
C PRO A 18 -7.07 0.81 18.01
N ILE A 19 -7.10 2.07 18.43
CA ILE A 19 -7.94 2.52 19.54
C ILE A 19 -9.11 3.38 19.11
N ARG A 20 -9.13 3.81 17.86
CA ARG A 20 -10.19 4.61 17.27
C ARG A 20 -10.70 3.92 16.01
N ALA A 21 -11.98 3.57 16.00
CA ALA A 21 -12.67 3.13 14.79
C ALA A 21 -13.29 4.35 14.11
N GLU A 22 -12.91 4.58 12.87
CA GLU A 22 -13.40 5.69 12.06
C GLU A 22 -13.68 5.17 10.65
N VAL A 23 -14.88 5.41 10.16
CA VAL A 23 -15.22 5.12 8.76
C VAL A 23 -14.50 6.13 7.88
N ASP A 24 -13.86 5.67 6.80
CA ASP A 24 -13.07 6.51 5.90
C ASP A 24 -11.96 7.28 6.65
N MET A 25 -11.05 6.54 7.28
CA MET A 25 -9.95 7.08 8.08
C MET A 25 -8.89 7.76 7.18
N ARG A 26 -9.21 8.93 6.64
CA ARG A 26 -8.32 9.72 5.75
C ARG A 26 -7.01 10.11 6.42
N GLY A 27 -7.06 10.37 7.73
CA GLY A 27 -5.87 10.71 8.51
C GLY A 27 -4.77 9.64 8.50
N TYR A 28 -5.07 8.41 8.10
CA TYR A 28 -4.05 7.37 7.93
C TYR A 28 -3.01 7.77 6.86
N TYR A 29 -3.46 8.23 5.72
CA TYR A 29 -2.56 8.63 4.63
C TYR A 29 -1.88 10.00 4.88
N ASP A 30 -2.45 10.85 5.72
CA ASP A 30 -1.76 12.05 6.21
C ASP A 30 -0.52 11.68 7.02
N VAL A 31 -0.62 10.63 7.85
CA VAL A 31 0.53 10.10 8.60
C VAL A 31 1.59 9.52 7.66
N VAL A 32 1.17 8.77 6.62
CA VAL A 32 2.10 8.26 5.59
C VAL A 32 2.82 9.41 4.90
N GLY A 33 2.09 10.45 4.49
CA GLY A 33 2.65 11.64 3.87
C GLY A 33 3.63 12.40 4.79
N ALA A 34 3.33 12.46 6.09
CA ALA A 34 4.25 13.05 7.08
C ALA A 34 5.52 12.21 7.24
N ALA A 35 5.37 10.88 7.32
CA ALA A 35 6.50 9.97 7.46
C ALA A 35 7.45 10.00 6.25
N LEU A 36 6.93 10.20 5.03
CA LEU A 36 7.74 10.36 3.82
C LEU A 36 8.60 11.65 3.81
N ARG A 37 8.34 12.60 4.70
CA ARG A 37 9.13 13.83 4.88
C ARG A 37 10.18 13.71 5.98
N GLU A 38 10.07 12.71 6.84
CA GLU A 38 10.88 12.61 8.06
C GLU A 38 12.32 12.22 7.70
N GLU A 39 13.26 13.16 7.86
CA GLU A 39 14.67 13.00 7.50
C GLU A 39 15.37 11.92 8.31
N ASP A 40 15.02 11.78 9.60
CA ASP A 40 15.62 10.78 10.51
C ASP A 40 15.39 9.33 10.02
N VAL A 41 14.43 9.12 9.15
CA VAL A 41 14.10 7.81 8.57
C VAL A 41 14.40 7.73 7.06
N GLY A 42 15.09 8.73 6.53
CA GLY A 42 15.48 8.77 5.13
C GLY A 42 14.41 9.36 4.20
N GLY A 43 13.42 10.05 4.76
CA GLY A 43 12.43 10.83 4.02
C GLY A 43 12.96 12.19 3.59
N SER A 44 12.17 12.91 2.79
CA SER A 44 12.40 14.30 2.40
C SER A 44 11.15 14.93 1.81
N ASP A 45 11.11 16.24 1.74
CA ASP A 45 10.05 16.96 1.03
C ASP A 45 10.01 16.56 -0.45
N GLU A 46 11.16 16.35 -1.09
CA GLU A 46 11.25 15.89 -2.47
C GLU A 46 10.62 14.50 -2.64
N CYS A 47 10.88 13.58 -1.71
CA CYS A 47 10.28 12.25 -1.73
C CYS A 47 8.76 12.32 -1.63
N ARG A 48 8.23 13.02 -0.64
CA ARG A 48 6.79 13.21 -0.47
C ARG A 48 6.14 13.81 -1.72
N ASP A 49 6.77 14.83 -2.31
CA ASP A 49 6.25 15.51 -3.49
C ASP A 49 6.31 14.61 -4.73
N ALA A 50 7.35 13.80 -4.87
CA ALA A 50 7.46 12.79 -5.93
C ALA A 50 6.35 11.73 -5.84
N VAL A 51 6.08 11.22 -4.63
CA VAL A 51 4.97 10.28 -4.41
C VAL A 51 3.63 10.94 -4.74
N ARG A 52 3.38 12.15 -4.23
CA ARG A 52 2.15 12.89 -4.51
C ARG A 52 1.97 13.12 -6.02
N GLU A 53 3.00 13.52 -6.73
CA GLU A 53 2.95 13.74 -8.17
C GLU A 53 2.63 12.45 -8.93
N ALA A 54 3.24 11.31 -8.56
CA ALA A 54 2.95 10.02 -9.17
C ALA A 54 1.49 9.63 -9.04
N PHE A 55 0.88 9.85 -7.85
CA PHE A 55 -0.53 9.52 -7.62
C PHE A 55 -1.49 10.54 -8.23
N GLU A 56 -1.31 11.83 -7.98
CA GLU A 56 -2.28 12.86 -8.40
C GLU A 56 -2.23 13.12 -9.90
N ARG A 57 -1.04 13.35 -10.44
CA ARG A 57 -0.86 13.72 -11.85
C ARG A 57 -0.63 12.52 -12.76
N GLY A 58 0.02 11.48 -12.26
CA GLY A 58 0.29 10.26 -13.01
C GLY A 58 -0.89 9.31 -12.99
N LEU A 59 -1.11 8.67 -11.86
CA LEU A 59 -2.08 7.58 -11.71
C LEU A 59 -3.53 8.04 -11.90
N ASN A 60 -3.96 9.04 -11.12
CA ASN A 60 -5.36 9.48 -11.13
C ASN A 60 -5.80 10.01 -12.50
N GLU A 61 -4.93 10.72 -13.20
CA GLU A 61 -5.26 11.21 -14.56
C GLU A 61 -5.34 10.06 -15.57
N ALA A 62 -4.40 9.11 -15.52
CA ALA A 62 -4.40 7.97 -16.42
C ALA A 62 -5.61 7.04 -16.20
N LEU A 63 -6.07 6.88 -14.97
CA LEU A 63 -7.24 6.05 -14.66
C LEU A 63 -8.55 6.58 -15.27
N LYS A 64 -8.64 7.86 -15.62
CA LYS A 64 -9.85 8.47 -16.18
C LYS A 64 -10.20 7.94 -17.57
N THR A 65 -9.21 7.56 -18.36
CA THR A 65 -9.42 7.14 -19.75
C THR A 65 -9.11 5.67 -19.97
N ALA A 66 -9.77 5.05 -20.96
CA ALA A 66 -9.48 3.65 -21.31
C ALA A 66 -8.05 3.47 -21.85
N GLU A 67 -7.53 4.46 -22.58
CA GLU A 67 -6.15 4.44 -23.08
C GLU A 67 -5.14 4.56 -21.94
N GLY A 68 -5.39 5.47 -21.00
CA GLY A 68 -4.56 5.64 -19.80
C GLY A 68 -4.51 4.37 -18.95
N ARG A 69 -5.66 3.72 -18.72
CA ARG A 69 -5.71 2.44 -17.99
C ARG A 69 -4.87 1.35 -18.67
N ARG A 70 -4.97 1.21 -19.99
CA ARG A 70 -4.08 0.29 -20.73
C ARG A 70 -2.61 0.68 -20.65
N GLY A 71 -2.31 1.97 -20.61
CA GLY A 71 -0.97 2.47 -20.37
C GLY A 71 -0.43 2.04 -18.99
N LEU A 72 -1.26 2.17 -17.95
CA LEU A 72 -0.94 1.73 -16.60
C LEU A 72 -0.75 0.21 -16.53
N GLU A 73 -1.65 -0.59 -17.11
CA GLU A 73 -1.53 -2.05 -17.13
C GLU A 73 -0.19 -2.51 -17.70
N ARG A 74 0.24 -1.92 -18.82
CA ARG A 74 1.55 -2.23 -19.41
C ARG A 74 2.71 -1.74 -18.55
N ARG A 75 2.63 -0.50 -18.04
CA ARG A 75 3.71 0.15 -17.28
C ARG A 75 3.98 -0.58 -15.96
N PHE A 76 2.93 -1.02 -15.28
CA PHE A 76 3.02 -1.72 -14.00
C PHE A 76 3.02 -3.25 -14.14
N ASN A 77 2.99 -3.78 -15.35
CA ASN A 77 2.86 -5.21 -15.59
C ASN A 77 1.69 -5.81 -14.79
N VAL A 78 0.48 -5.26 -14.94
CA VAL A 78 -0.71 -5.76 -14.26
C VAL A 78 -1.13 -7.11 -14.85
N CYS A 79 -1.49 -8.09 -14.00
CA CYS A 79 -1.95 -9.39 -14.45
C CYS A 79 -3.33 -9.31 -15.11
N GLY A 80 -3.51 -10.07 -16.17
CA GLY A 80 -4.78 -10.14 -16.92
C GLY A 80 -4.93 -9.06 -17.98
N GLU A 81 -5.93 -9.26 -18.85
CA GLU A 81 -6.26 -8.30 -19.90
C GLU A 81 -7.36 -7.35 -19.39
N ARG A 82 -7.15 -6.04 -19.55
CA ARG A 82 -8.12 -5.00 -19.17
C ARG A 82 -8.55 -5.11 -17.70
N ALA A 83 -7.65 -5.51 -16.84
CA ALA A 83 -7.91 -5.73 -15.42
C ALA A 83 -8.39 -4.45 -14.71
N LEU A 84 -7.92 -3.28 -15.14
CA LEU A 84 -8.36 -1.97 -14.62
C LEU A 84 -9.75 -1.53 -15.14
N ASP A 85 -10.31 -2.20 -16.13
CA ASP A 85 -11.67 -1.99 -16.58
C ASP A 85 -12.67 -2.93 -15.82
N GLY A 86 -12.16 -3.96 -15.15
CA GLY A 86 -12.95 -4.92 -14.37
C GLY A 86 -13.54 -4.33 -13.10
N PHE A 87 -14.48 -5.07 -12.51
CA PHE A 87 -15.12 -4.68 -11.25
C PHE A 87 -14.08 -4.59 -10.13
N GLY A 88 -14.03 -3.45 -9.44
CA GLY A 88 -13.08 -3.20 -8.35
C GLY A 88 -11.60 -3.12 -8.77
N GLY A 89 -11.25 -3.35 -10.04
CA GLY A 89 -9.86 -3.41 -10.49
C GLY A 89 -9.07 -2.12 -10.24
N ARG A 90 -9.69 -0.96 -10.44
CA ARG A 90 -9.05 0.35 -10.16
C ARG A 90 -8.80 0.57 -8.69
N ASP A 91 -9.76 0.19 -7.85
CA ASP A 91 -9.64 0.34 -6.40
C ASP A 91 -8.59 -0.60 -5.84
N ALA A 92 -8.60 -1.89 -6.24
CA ALA A 92 -7.59 -2.86 -5.88
C ALA A 92 -6.17 -2.43 -6.31
N PHE A 93 -6.03 -1.91 -7.52
CA PHE A 93 -4.75 -1.37 -7.99
C PHE A 93 -4.29 -0.18 -7.14
N GLY A 94 -5.18 0.77 -6.86
CA GLY A 94 -4.89 1.90 -5.99
C GLY A 94 -4.45 1.47 -4.60
N GLU A 95 -5.13 0.48 -3.99
CA GLU A 95 -4.76 -0.07 -2.68
C GLU A 95 -3.38 -0.74 -2.69
N ILE A 96 -3.10 -1.57 -3.70
CA ILE A 96 -1.78 -2.21 -3.85
C ILE A 96 -0.68 -1.15 -3.92
N LEU A 97 -0.85 -0.12 -4.73
CA LEU A 97 0.14 0.94 -4.87
C LEU A 97 0.33 1.73 -3.58
N ARG A 98 -0.76 2.04 -2.86
CA ARG A 98 -0.67 2.73 -1.56
C ARG A 98 0.04 1.88 -0.50
N ALA A 99 -0.22 0.57 -0.49
CA ALA A 99 0.40 -0.37 0.43
C ALA A 99 1.93 -0.49 0.25
N MET A 100 2.48 -0.02 -0.88
CA MET A 100 3.93 0.04 -1.10
C MET A 100 4.63 1.08 -0.23
N PHE A 101 3.90 2.02 0.36
CA PHE A 101 4.49 3.06 1.21
C PHE A 101 4.21 2.76 2.68
N PRO A 102 5.20 2.29 3.44
CA PRO A 102 5.03 1.96 4.84
C PRO A 102 4.78 3.24 5.65
N ALA A 103 3.75 3.21 6.47
CA ALA A 103 3.45 4.29 7.41
C ALA A 103 4.45 4.33 8.59
N GLN A 104 5.12 3.23 8.83
CA GLN A 104 6.10 3.07 9.91
C GLN A 104 7.48 2.80 9.29
N SER A 105 8.42 3.57 9.72
CA SER A 105 9.59 3.86 8.97
C SER A 105 10.68 2.84 8.95
N ASN A 106 10.89 2.11 9.99
CA ASN A 106 12.21 1.49 10.10
C ASN A 106 12.08 0.09 10.57
N ASP A 107 12.10 -0.79 9.61
CA ASP A 107 12.61 -2.12 9.90
C ASP A 107 14.15 -2.00 9.99
N PRO A 108 14.74 -2.04 11.21
CA PRO A 108 16.19 -1.97 11.37
C PRO A 108 16.90 -3.21 10.78
N SER A 109 16.15 -4.28 10.48
CA SER A 109 16.64 -5.46 9.79
C SER A 109 16.81 -5.24 8.29
N CYS A 110 16.33 -4.09 7.78
CA CYS A 110 16.42 -3.71 6.38
C CYS A 110 17.87 -3.39 6.00
N ALA A 111 18.64 -4.37 5.60
CA ALA A 111 19.97 -4.15 5.09
C ALA A 111 19.95 -3.33 3.80
N LYS A 112 20.99 -2.51 3.57
CA LYS A 112 21.10 -1.67 2.37
C LYS A 112 20.93 -2.45 1.07
N ASP A 113 21.37 -3.69 1.04
CA ASP A 113 21.41 -4.54 -0.15
C ASP A 113 20.25 -5.53 -0.24
N ASP A 114 19.28 -5.46 0.69
CA ASP A 114 18.10 -6.30 0.66
C ASP A 114 16.98 -5.65 -0.14
N ASP A 115 16.85 -6.05 -1.40
CA ASP A 115 15.79 -5.57 -2.30
C ASP A 115 14.39 -6.07 -1.92
N SER A 116 14.26 -6.98 -0.98
CA SER A 116 12.98 -7.48 -0.46
C SER A 116 12.43 -6.67 0.70
N CYS A 117 13.23 -5.78 1.23
CA CYS A 117 12.88 -4.95 2.37
C CYS A 117 12.30 -3.59 1.94
N PHE A 118 11.24 -3.17 2.61
CA PHE A 118 10.53 -1.92 2.35
C PHE A 118 10.65 -1.00 3.55
N ASN A 119 11.35 0.11 3.38
CA ASN A 119 11.36 1.21 4.34
C ASN A 119 11.24 2.55 3.60
N ILE A 120 11.06 3.62 4.35
CA ILE A 120 10.92 4.97 3.79
C ILE A 120 12.14 5.35 2.95
N ALA A 121 13.36 5.08 3.43
CA ALA A 121 14.58 5.44 2.72
C ALA A 121 14.63 4.80 1.32
N LYS A 122 14.35 3.49 1.20
CA LYS A 122 14.32 2.78 -0.09
C LYS A 122 13.19 3.25 -1.01
N ALA A 123 12.01 3.51 -0.43
CA ALA A 123 10.90 4.07 -1.19
C ALA A 123 11.27 5.46 -1.75
N CYS A 124 11.87 6.31 -0.93
CA CYS A 124 12.29 7.65 -1.32
C CYS A 124 13.41 7.62 -2.37
N GLU A 125 14.42 6.78 -2.20
CA GLU A 125 15.46 6.55 -3.21
C GLU A 125 14.84 6.17 -4.57
N ALA A 126 13.89 5.24 -4.57
CA ALA A 126 13.23 4.84 -5.80
C ALA A 126 12.41 5.98 -6.42
N MET A 127 11.61 6.69 -5.62
CA MET A 127 10.71 7.74 -6.10
C MET A 127 11.43 8.99 -6.60
N THR A 128 12.62 9.28 -6.09
CA THR A 128 13.45 10.41 -6.54
C THR A 128 14.42 10.06 -7.67
N SER A 129 14.56 8.77 -8.01
CA SER A 129 15.53 8.29 -9.00
C SER A 129 15.24 8.67 -10.44
N LYS A 130 14.02 9.08 -10.78
CA LYS A 130 13.59 9.41 -12.14
C LYS A 130 12.84 10.73 -12.19
N GLU A 131 12.90 11.38 -13.36
CA GLU A 131 12.13 12.60 -13.65
C GLU A 131 10.62 12.27 -13.73
N ASP A 132 10.22 11.27 -14.54
CA ASP A 132 8.84 10.77 -14.58
C ASP A 132 8.53 9.97 -13.30
N LYS A 133 7.70 10.54 -12.43
CA LYS A 133 7.38 9.97 -11.11
C LYS A 133 6.49 8.73 -11.21
N LEU A 134 5.71 8.60 -12.28
CA LEU A 134 4.94 7.38 -12.54
C LEU A 134 5.85 6.23 -12.97
N ASP A 135 6.90 6.51 -13.74
CA ASP A 135 7.93 5.51 -14.08
C ASP A 135 8.79 5.12 -12.87
N ALA A 136 9.07 6.08 -11.98
CA ALA A 136 9.73 5.79 -10.71
C ALA A 136 8.89 4.82 -9.87
N LEU A 137 7.59 5.10 -9.72
CA LEU A 137 6.65 4.25 -9.01
C LEU A 137 6.55 2.86 -9.64
N ALA A 138 6.41 2.77 -10.97
CA ALA A 138 6.33 1.47 -11.66
C ALA A 138 7.60 0.63 -11.48
N THR A 139 8.77 1.28 -11.49
CA THR A 139 10.05 0.60 -11.25
C THR A 139 10.14 0.10 -9.81
N TYR A 140 9.70 0.90 -8.84
CA TYR A 140 9.64 0.50 -7.44
C TYR A 140 8.72 -0.70 -7.23
N VAL A 141 7.50 -0.65 -7.76
CA VAL A 141 6.54 -1.77 -7.72
C VAL A 141 7.10 -3.02 -8.38
N SER A 142 7.75 -2.90 -9.54
CA SER A 142 8.38 -4.04 -10.22
C SER A 142 9.45 -4.74 -9.37
N ARG A 143 10.22 -3.99 -8.58
CA ARG A 143 11.19 -4.57 -7.62
C ARG A 143 10.47 -5.36 -6.53
N VAL A 144 9.41 -4.80 -5.97
CA VAL A 144 8.57 -5.44 -4.94
C VAL A 144 8.02 -6.77 -5.43
N PHE A 145 7.43 -6.78 -6.61
CA PHE A 145 6.87 -7.96 -7.24
C PHE A 145 7.93 -8.83 -7.95
N ARG A 146 9.22 -8.50 -7.83
CA ARG A 146 10.35 -9.25 -8.43
C ARG A 146 10.15 -9.49 -9.93
N GLY A 147 9.63 -8.49 -10.63
CA GLY A 147 9.33 -8.56 -12.05
C GLY A 147 8.09 -9.40 -12.41
N GLN A 148 7.42 -10.00 -11.45
CA GLN A 148 6.14 -10.66 -11.68
C GLN A 148 5.03 -9.65 -11.95
N CYS A 149 3.92 -10.10 -12.53
CA CYS A 149 2.79 -9.22 -12.74
C CYS A 149 2.09 -8.87 -11.42
N VAL A 150 1.52 -7.66 -11.35
CA VAL A 150 0.74 -7.18 -10.20
C VAL A 150 -0.67 -7.81 -10.24
N PRO A 151 -1.03 -8.68 -9.30
CA PRO A 151 -2.34 -9.31 -9.30
C PRO A 151 -3.42 -8.35 -8.78
N LEU A 152 -4.60 -8.35 -9.41
CA LEU A 152 -5.77 -7.63 -8.96
C LEU A 152 -6.86 -8.63 -8.54
N GLU A 153 -6.74 -9.19 -7.36
CA GLU A 153 -7.62 -10.26 -6.85
C GLU A 153 -8.89 -9.71 -6.17
N SER A 154 -9.49 -8.64 -6.72
CA SER A 154 -10.64 -8.00 -6.11
C SER A 154 -11.85 -8.93 -5.95
N GLU A 155 -12.13 -9.80 -6.92
CA GLU A 155 -13.26 -10.74 -6.85
C GLU A 155 -13.06 -11.80 -5.77
N ALA A 156 -11.88 -12.42 -5.71
CA ALA A 156 -11.53 -13.41 -4.69
C ALA A 156 -11.57 -12.80 -3.27
N TYR A 157 -11.04 -11.59 -3.14
CA TYR A 157 -11.05 -10.84 -1.88
C TYR A 157 -12.48 -10.50 -1.42
N ILE A 158 -13.33 -10.00 -2.32
CA ILE A 158 -14.73 -9.69 -2.01
C ILE A 158 -15.49 -10.98 -1.67
N ALA A 159 -15.25 -12.08 -2.37
CA ALA A 159 -15.87 -13.36 -2.07
C ALA A 159 -15.47 -13.86 -0.66
N ALA A 160 -14.19 -13.74 -0.30
CA ALA A 160 -13.71 -14.09 1.04
C ALA A 160 -14.37 -13.24 2.14
N LEU A 161 -14.46 -11.92 1.95
CA LEU A 161 -15.13 -11.01 2.90
C LEU A 161 -16.64 -11.22 2.99
N SER A 162 -17.27 -11.70 1.92
CA SER A 162 -18.72 -11.96 1.86
C SER A 162 -19.09 -13.35 2.40
N SER A 163 -18.11 -14.21 2.70
CA SER A 163 -18.34 -15.54 3.23
C SER A 163 -18.88 -15.46 4.66
N THR A 164 -19.98 -16.17 4.92
CA THR A 164 -20.51 -16.37 6.27
C THR A 164 -20.06 -17.70 6.89
N THR A 165 -19.27 -18.48 6.15
CA THR A 165 -18.72 -19.75 6.63
C THR A 165 -17.37 -19.47 7.29
N PRO A 166 -17.13 -19.99 8.51
CA PRO A 166 -15.83 -19.86 9.15
C PRO A 166 -14.72 -20.40 8.25
N ASP A 167 -13.70 -19.58 8.02
CA ASP A 167 -12.54 -19.97 7.26
C ASP A 167 -11.49 -20.61 8.18
N PRO A 168 -11.18 -21.91 8.02
CA PRO A 168 -10.19 -22.59 8.86
C PRO A 168 -8.77 -22.02 8.68
N THR A 169 -8.50 -21.28 7.62
CA THR A 169 -7.23 -20.57 7.42
C THR A 169 -7.21 -19.21 8.12
N GLY A 170 -8.36 -18.67 8.46
CA GLY A 170 -8.55 -17.36 9.08
C GLY A 170 -8.19 -16.19 8.16
N GLU A 171 -8.07 -16.39 6.86
CA GLU A 171 -7.71 -15.30 5.93
C GLU A 171 -8.84 -14.27 5.79
N GLY A 172 -10.08 -14.72 5.65
CA GLY A 172 -11.24 -13.83 5.61
C GLY A 172 -11.46 -13.10 6.94
N GLU A 173 -11.24 -13.77 8.06
CA GLU A 173 -11.43 -13.22 9.41
C GLU A 173 -10.35 -12.19 9.78
N ARG A 174 -9.15 -12.28 9.23
CA ARG A 174 -8.06 -11.32 9.47
C ARG A 174 -8.32 -9.94 8.88
N GLN A 175 -9.27 -9.81 7.96
CA GLN A 175 -9.59 -8.57 7.27
C GLN A 175 -10.66 -7.75 8.03
N TRP A 176 -11.31 -8.34 9.03
CA TRP A 176 -12.26 -7.68 9.92
C TRP A 176 -11.52 -7.20 11.19
#